data_0bcdda064977eeaa215201a9ce042483
#
_entry.id   0bcdda064977eeaa215201a9ce042483
#
_cell.length_a   1.000
_cell.length_b   1.000
_cell.length_c   1.000
_cell.angle_alpha   90.00
_cell.angle_beta   90.00
_cell.angle_gamma   90.00
#
_symmetry.space_group_name_H-M   'P 1'
#
loop_
_entity.id
_entity.type
_entity.pdbx_description
1 polymer ?
#
loop_
_entity_poly.entity_id
_entity_poly.type
_entity_poly.pdbx_seq_one_letter_code
_entity_poly.pdbx_strand_id
1 'polypeptide(L)'
;MIFIEHDNPDIERLHIAAQSTRLWILNALTRKDKMYASNIARELDIERKIIAFHLNTLEKAGLVKSEFGLSDDYRPAAVKYYQLTPKGKEIFEDILKILKK
;
A
#
# COMPACT_ATOMS: atom_id res chain seq x y z
N MET A 1 21.14 -22.25 -12.18
CA MET A 1 20.09 -21.37 -12.73
C MET A 1 18.84 -21.48 -11.88
N ILE A 2 18.27 -20.37 -11.47
CA ILE A 2 17.01 -20.37 -10.73
C ILE A 2 15.84 -20.35 -11.71
N PHE A 3 14.95 -21.30 -11.61
CA PHE A 3 13.76 -21.36 -12.45
C PHE A 3 12.61 -20.65 -11.75
N ILE A 4 11.98 -19.68 -12.44
CA ILE A 4 10.85 -18.94 -11.89
C ILE A 4 9.62 -19.27 -12.74
N GLU A 5 8.57 -19.74 -12.09
CA GLU A 5 7.30 -20.03 -12.77
C GLU A 5 6.57 -18.73 -13.08
N HIS A 6 6.11 -18.57 -14.32
CA HIS A 6 5.44 -17.33 -14.70
C HIS A 6 4.08 -17.13 -14.06
N ASP A 7 3.44 -18.16 -13.58
CA ASP A 7 2.14 -18.08 -12.95
C ASP A 7 2.20 -17.95 -11.43
N ASN A 8 3.40 -17.71 -10.90
CA ASN A 8 3.56 -17.48 -9.46
C ASN A 8 2.92 -16.14 -9.09
N PRO A 9 1.86 -16.13 -8.25
CA PRO A 9 1.16 -14.89 -7.91
C PRO A 9 2.05 -13.89 -7.16
N ASP A 10 3.10 -14.33 -6.49
CA ASP A 10 4.02 -13.41 -5.80
C ASP A 10 4.86 -12.59 -6.76
N ILE A 11 5.14 -13.10 -7.96
CA ILE A 11 5.85 -12.31 -8.98
C ILE A 11 5.00 -11.11 -9.38
N GLU A 12 3.71 -11.31 -9.60
CA GLU A 12 2.79 -10.23 -9.92
C GLU A 12 2.66 -9.23 -8.77
N ARG A 13 2.56 -9.72 -7.53
CA ARG A 13 2.49 -8.85 -6.35
C ARG A 13 3.75 -8.01 -6.20
N LEU A 14 4.92 -8.59 -6.42
CA LEU A 14 6.18 -7.84 -6.40
C LEU A 14 6.20 -6.75 -7.46
N HIS A 15 5.76 -7.09 -8.67
CA HIS A 15 5.68 -6.13 -9.77
C HIS A 15 4.75 -4.96 -9.43
N ILE A 16 3.58 -5.26 -8.87
CA ILE A 16 2.61 -4.24 -8.47
C ILE A 16 3.19 -3.37 -7.36
N ALA A 17 3.81 -3.98 -6.37
CA ALA A 17 4.34 -3.25 -5.21
C ALA A 17 5.56 -2.40 -5.55
N ALA A 18 6.34 -2.76 -6.57
CA ALA A 18 7.62 -2.13 -6.86
C ALA A 18 7.53 -0.75 -7.53
N GLN A 19 6.35 -0.33 -7.95
CA GLN A 19 6.18 1.02 -8.49
C GLN A 19 6.43 2.04 -7.37
N SER A 20 7.19 3.11 -7.65
CA SER A 20 7.70 4.01 -6.62
C SER A 20 6.64 4.62 -5.71
N THR A 21 5.54 5.11 -6.29
CA THR A 21 4.47 5.70 -5.48
C THR A 21 3.86 4.66 -4.55
N ARG A 22 3.68 3.42 -5.03
CA ARG A 22 3.14 2.34 -4.21
C ARG A 22 4.08 1.95 -3.08
N LEU A 23 5.40 1.97 -3.33
CA LEU A 23 6.38 1.73 -2.27
C LEU A 23 6.27 2.78 -1.17
N TRP A 24 6.09 4.04 -1.52
CA TRP A 24 5.90 5.11 -0.55
C TRP A 24 4.61 4.93 0.24
N ILE A 25 3.54 4.50 -0.43
CA ILE A 25 2.27 4.22 0.26
C ILE A 25 2.46 3.07 1.27
N LEU A 26 3.08 1.98 0.83
CA LEU A 26 3.33 0.84 1.71
C LEU A 26 4.20 1.24 2.90
N ASN A 27 5.22 2.06 2.66
CA ASN A 27 6.07 2.58 3.72
C ASN A 27 5.28 3.42 4.73
N ALA A 28 4.40 4.30 4.25
CA ALA A 28 3.55 5.10 5.13
C ALA A 28 2.67 4.21 6.00
N LEU A 29 2.11 3.16 5.42
CA LEU A 29 1.24 2.23 6.14
C LEU A 29 2.00 1.32 7.11
N THR A 30 3.32 1.18 6.98
CA THR A 30 4.11 0.48 8.00
C THR A 30 4.32 1.33 9.24
N ARG A 31 4.35 2.65 9.08
CA ARG A 31 4.58 3.58 10.20
C ARG A 31 3.31 3.90 10.96
N LYS A 32 2.16 3.75 10.35
CA LYS A 32 0.85 3.98 10.96
C LYS A 32 -0.06 2.79 10.69
N ASP A 33 -0.83 2.37 11.69
CA ASP A 33 -1.70 1.20 11.57
C ASP A 33 -2.67 1.31 10.40
N LYS A 34 -3.28 2.47 10.24
CA LYS A 34 -4.24 2.69 9.17
C LYS A 34 -4.27 4.16 8.78
N MET A 35 -4.53 4.41 7.52
CA MET A 35 -4.63 5.76 6.97
C MET A 35 -5.69 5.79 5.90
N TYR A 36 -6.33 6.93 5.70
CA TYR A 36 -7.23 7.12 4.57
C TYR A 36 -6.54 7.92 3.46
N ALA A 37 -7.10 7.88 2.25
CA ALA A 37 -6.43 8.41 1.05
C ALA A 37 -5.97 9.86 1.22
N SER A 38 -6.78 10.73 1.84
CA SER A 38 -6.40 12.14 2.04
C SER A 38 -5.22 12.30 2.99
N ASN A 39 -5.11 11.44 4.02
CA ASN A 39 -3.94 11.44 4.91
C ASN A 39 -2.67 11.10 4.15
N ILE A 40 -2.73 10.03 3.37
CA ILE A 40 -1.57 9.55 2.61
C ILE A 40 -1.16 10.61 1.58
N ALA A 41 -2.14 11.17 0.87
CA ALA A 41 -1.91 12.21 -0.13
C ALA A 41 -1.19 13.41 0.47
N ARG A 42 -1.62 13.85 1.66
CA ARG A 42 -1.00 14.96 2.37
C ARG A 42 0.42 14.63 2.80
N GLU A 43 0.61 13.46 3.38
CA GLU A 43 1.93 13.05 3.86
C GLU A 43 2.94 12.89 2.72
N LEU A 44 2.51 12.36 1.59
CA LEU A 44 3.41 12.12 0.45
C LEU A 44 3.46 13.30 -0.53
N ASP A 45 2.64 14.32 -0.34
CA ASP A 45 2.50 15.46 -1.24
C ASP A 45 2.18 15.01 -2.67
N ILE A 46 1.19 14.11 -2.78
CA ILE A 46 0.74 13.57 -4.05
C ILE A 46 -0.78 13.76 -4.12
N GLU A 47 -1.30 14.06 -5.30
CA GLU A 47 -2.72 14.28 -5.51
C GLU A 47 -3.54 13.09 -5.02
N ARG A 48 -4.66 13.37 -4.31
CA ARG A 48 -5.52 12.35 -3.73
C ARG A 48 -6.03 11.33 -4.76
N LYS A 49 -6.37 11.77 -5.96
CA LYS A 49 -6.86 10.87 -7.01
C LYS A 49 -5.80 9.84 -7.40
N ILE A 50 -4.55 10.25 -7.46
CA ILE A 50 -3.44 9.36 -7.78
C ILE A 50 -3.25 8.33 -6.66
N ILE A 51 -3.30 8.80 -5.41
CA ILE A 51 -3.19 7.90 -4.25
C ILE A 51 -4.35 6.90 -4.25
N ALA A 52 -5.58 7.36 -4.49
CA ALA A 52 -6.76 6.49 -4.52
C ALA A 52 -6.63 5.41 -5.61
N PHE A 53 -6.11 5.76 -6.78
CA PHE A 53 -5.86 4.81 -7.85
C PHE A 53 -4.88 3.72 -7.39
N HIS A 54 -3.76 4.12 -6.78
CA HIS A 54 -2.76 3.15 -6.33
C HIS A 54 -3.27 2.28 -5.18
N LEU A 55 -4.03 2.85 -4.25
CA LEU A 55 -4.63 2.09 -3.16
C LEU A 55 -5.59 1.02 -3.71
N ASN A 56 -6.39 1.37 -4.70
CA ASN A 56 -7.29 0.43 -5.34
C ASN A 56 -6.52 -0.72 -6.00
N THR A 57 -5.43 -0.40 -6.67
CA THR A 57 -4.56 -1.42 -7.29
C THR A 57 -3.94 -2.34 -6.25
N LEU A 58 -3.44 -1.76 -5.15
CA LEU A 58 -2.84 -2.52 -4.05
C LEU A 58 -3.89 -3.42 -3.37
N GLU A 59 -5.10 -2.93 -3.21
CA GLU A 59 -6.19 -3.69 -2.60
C GLU A 59 -6.56 -4.89 -3.46
N LYS A 60 -6.69 -4.69 -4.77
CA LYS A 60 -6.99 -5.77 -5.71
C LYS A 60 -5.91 -6.84 -5.71
N ALA A 61 -4.67 -6.45 -5.46
CA ALA A 61 -3.55 -7.39 -5.37
C ALA A 61 -3.44 -8.08 -4.00
N GLY A 62 -4.29 -7.70 -3.04
CA GLY A 62 -4.27 -8.29 -1.70
C GLY A 62 -3.17 -7.77 -0.79
N LEU A 63 -2.54 -6.64 -1.13
CA LEU A 63 -1.45 -6.07 -0.35
C LEU A 63 -1.93 -5.09 0.71
N VAL A 64 -3.09 -4.49 0.51
CA VAL A 64 -3.76 -3.67 1.52
C VAL A 64 -5.21 -4.10 1.61
N LYS A 65 -5.84 -3.81 2.75
CA LYS A 65 -7.27 -4.01 2.96
C LYS A 65 -7.87 -2.71 3.48
N SER A 66 -9.18 -2.57 3.34
CA SER A 66 -9.85 -1.34 3.72
C SER A 66 -11.07 -1.61 4.57
N GLU A 67 -11.46 -0.64 5.38
CA GLU A 67 -12.71 -0.63 6.12
C GLU A 67 -13.17 0.81 6.32
N PHE A 68 -14.47 1.02 6.40
CA PHE A 68 -15.02 2.34 6.67
C PHE A 68 -14.93 2.70 8.14
N GLY A 69 -14.73 3.98 8.42
CA GLY A 69 -14.68 4.50 9.77
C GLY A 69 -14.87 6.00 9.75
N LEU A 70 -14.63 6.65 10.89
CA LEU A 70 -14.71 8.10 10.99
C LEU A 70 -13.30 8.67 11.06
N SER A 71 -13.09 9.80 10.39
CA SER A 71 -11.81 10.51 10.44
C SER A 71 -11.56 11.08 11.83
N ASP A 72 -10.30 11.40 12.14
CA ASP A 72 -9.89 12.01 13.41
C ASP A 72 -10.03 13.53 13.41
N ASP A 73 -10.68 14.10 12.40
CA ASP A 73 -10.82 15.54 12.24
C ASP A 73 -11.79 16.13 13.26
N TYR A 74 -11.68 17.43 13.48
CA TYR A 74 -12.60 18.18 14.36
C TYR A 74 -14.06 17.93 13.98
N ARG A 75 -14.35 17.83 12.67
CA ARG A 75 -15.65 17.42 12.19
C ARG A 75 -15.47 16.06 11.51
N PRO A 76 -15.70 14.95 12.26
CA PRO A 76 -15.48 13.63 11.68
C PRO A 76 -16.34 13.39 10.44
N ALA A 77 -15.72 12.81 9.43
CA ALA A 77 -16.41 12.40 8.22
C ALA A 77 -16.19 10.91 8.00
N ALA A 78 -17.09 10.28 7.28
CA ALA A 78 -16.93 8.89 6.89
C ALA A 78 -15.75 8.79 5.92
N VAL A 79 -14.80 7.93 6.24
CA VAL A 79 -13.61 7.70 5.41
C VAL A 79 -13.37 6.21 5.28
N LYS A 80 -12.59 5.86 4.26
CA LYS A 80 -12.17 4.48 4.04
C LYS A 80 -10.71 4.37 4.48
N TYR A 81 -10.48 3.65 5.59
CA TYR A 81 -9.13 3.40 6.08
C TYR A 81 -8.51 2.24 5.35
N TYR A 82 -7.23 2.35 5.07
CA TYR A 82 -6.41 1.28 4.47
C TYR A 82 -5.34 0.86 5.44
N GLN A 83 -5.02 -0.43 5.45
CA GLN A 83 -3.91 -0.97 6.24
C GLN A 83 -3.28 -2.12 5.47
N LEU A 84 -2.03 -2.43 5.83
CA LEU A 84 -1.33 -3.54 5.20
C LEU A 84 -1.97 -4.87 5.58
N THR A 85 -2.06 -5.77 4.61
CA THR A 85 -2.35 -7.18 4.90
C THR A 85 -1.05 -7.87 5.33
N PRO A 86 -1.11 -9.07 5.92
CA PRO A 86 0.10 -9.84 6.18
C PRO A 86 0.95 -10.05 4.93
N LYS A 87 0.31 -10.31 3.78
CA LYS A 87 1.02 -10.46 2.51
C LYS A 87 1.67 -9.15 2.08
N GLY A 88 1.00 -8.02 2.29
CA GLY A 88 1.56 -6.69 2.00
C GLY A 88 2.81 -6.41 2.81
N LYS A 89 2.80 -6.75 4.11
CA LYS A 89 3.97 -6.60 4.97
C LYS A 89 5.12 -7.47 4.48
N GLU A 90 4.84 -8.72 4.17
CA GLU A 90 5.84 -9.68 3.69
C GLU A 90 6.52 -9.18 2.41
N ILE A 91 5.71 -8.79 1.43
CA ILE A 91 6.22 -8.31 0.14
C ILE A 91 7.06 -7.03 0.32
N PHE A 92 6.57 -6.10 1.14
CA PHE A 92 7.30 -4.85 1.39
C PHE A 92 8.64 -5.11 2.09
N GLU A 93 8.67 -6.00 3.08
CA GLU A 93 9.91 -6.38 3.75
C GLU A 93 10.91 -7.01 2.79
N ASP A 94 10.45 -7.86 1.88
CA ASP A 94 11.30 -8.47 0.86
C ASP A 94 11.92 -7.42 -0.06
N ILE A 95 11.11 -6.43 -0.48
CA ILE A 95 11.61 -5.33 -1.31
C ILE A 95 12.65 -4.51 -0.54
N LEU A 96 12.40 -4.21 0.73
CA LEU A 96 13.35 -3.46 1.56
C LEU A 96 14.70 -4.18 1.67
N LYS A 97 14.70 -5.50 1.80
CA LYS A 97 15.94 -6.27 1.85
C LYS A 97 16.77 -6.09 0.58
N ILE A 98 16.10 -6.02 -0.57
CA ILE A 98 16.76 -5.78 -1.86
C ILE A 98 17.34 -4.37 -1.90
N LEU A 99 16.57 -3.38 -1.46
CA LEU A 99 16.97 -1.97 -1.54
C LEU A 99 18.06 -1.58 -0.56
N LYS A 100 18.23 -2.32 0.53
CA LYS A 100 19.21 -2.01 1.58
C LYS A 100 20.60 -2.63 1.37
N LYS A 101 20.78 -3.26 0.25
CA LYS A 101 22.10 -3.85 -0.04
C LYS A 101 23.15 -2.79 -0.36
#